data_782653836a38bddf5902d05faba4e58f
#
_entry.id   782653836a38bddf5902d05faba4e58f
#
_cell.length_a   1.000
_cell.length_b   1.000
_cell.length_c   1.000
_cell.angle_alpha   90.00
_cell.angle_beta   90.00
_cell.angle_gamma   90.00
#
_symmetry.space_group_name_H-M   'P 1'
#
loop_
_entity.id
_entity.type
_entity.pdbx_description
1 polymer ?
#
loop_
_entity_poly.entity_id
_entity_poly.type
_entity_poly.pdbx_seq_one_letter_code
_entity_poly.pdbx_strand_id
1 'polypeptide(L)'
;MKRSRLPLSLLAVAMLAGCASVEPGASLNQVRSLTQAHTAPALTVDRSAEDLARTHAKVTELLRQPIGADTAVQIALLNNRGLQARLQQLGITEAEVSQAARLPNPGFSFGRLTQGDEIELERALHVNLARLLTLPLVSRLEERRLQAVQREVAMDVLSLAADARKAWVQAVAARESLRYMHQVQEAAEASAELARRMQQAGNFNALTRLREQGFYADAALGLARAEQRQRAARERLARLLGLWGDQLDFKLPERLPDLPDAPRDQPDIERQALAQRLDVQAARLAAEQTARNLRLTEVTRFVSVFELGLVRNTSNEAPRQTGWEVSLELPLFDWGGARAAKAESLYMQSLHQAAATAINARSEVREAYGNYRASYDIARHHRDEIVPLRKRISEEQLLRYNGMLIGVFELLADARSQVASVNASIEALRDFWLAKADLDMALIGRATLPMPAAAAVSAGGEAGAGH
;
A
#
# COMPACT_ATOMS: atom_id res chain seq x y z
N MET A 1 23.15 -49.80 48.65
CA MET A 1 22.25 -49.36 47.55
C MET A 1 22.75 -48.02 47.01
N LYS A 2 23.44 -48.02 45.87
CA LYS A 2 23.98 -46.82 45.20
C LYS A 2 22.82 -46.12 44.48
N ARG A 3 22.37 -44.95 44.96
CA ARG A 3 21.37 -44.12 44.25
C ARG A 3 22.10 -43.37 43.12
N SER A 4 21.74 -43.70 41.89
CA SER A 4 22.23 -43.05 40.66
C SER A 4 21.81 -41.57 40.62
N ARG A 5 22.81 -40.64 40.70
CA ARG A 5 22.60 -39.18 40.61
C ARG A 5 22.67 -38.67 39.19
N LEU A 6 22.32 -39.48 38.20
CA LEU A 6 22.55 -39.17 36.77
C LEU A 6 21.39 -38.57 35.93
N PRO A 7 20.17 -38.29 36.43
CA PRO A 7 19.19 -37.73 35.52
C PRO A 7 19.00 -36.18 35.59
N LEU A 8 19.46 -35.52 36.65
CA LEU A 8 19.17 -34.07 36.80
C LEU A 8 20.02 -33.19 35.90
N SER A 9 21.26 -33.57 35.60
CA SER A 9 22.15 -32.79 34.71
C SER A 9 21.77 -32.95 33.24
N LEU A 10 21.29 -34.09 32.78
CA LEU A 10 20.80 -34.31 31.42
C LEU A 10 19.47 -33.56 31.15
N LEU A 11 18.61 -33.46 32.17
CA LEU A 11 17.36 -32.68 32.04
C LEU A 11 17.64 -31.17 31.96
N ALA A 12 18.64 -30.68 32.72
CA ALA A 12 19.06 -29.28 32.67
C ALA A 12 19.72 -28.89 31.32
N VAL A 13 20.48 -29.79 30.70
CA VAL A 13 21.08 -29.57 29.38
C VAL A 13 20.02 -29.66 28.26
N ALA A 14 19.03 -30.53 28.37
CA ALA A 14 17.92 -30.60 27.41
C ALA A 14 17.02 -29.37 27.48
N MET A 15 16.84 -28.74 28.64
CA MET A 15 16.09 -27.48 28.78
C MET A 15 16.85 -26.27 28.20
N LEU A 16 18.18 -26.26 28.17
CA LEU A 16 18.99 -25.21 27.56
C LEU A 16 19.03 -25.28 26.02
N ALA A 17 18.80 -26.46 25.44
CA ALA A 17 18.76 -26.65 23.98
C ALA A 17 17.41 -26.24 23.34
N GLY A 18 16.37 -25.96 24.14
CA GLY A 18 15.01 -25.61 23.69
C GLY A 18 14.77 -24.13 23.41
N CYS A 19 15.80 -23.28 23.37
CA CYS A 19 15.66 -21.89 22.93
C CYS A 19 15.42 -21.87 21.42
N ALA A 20 14.16 -21.85 21.00
CA ALA A 20 13.78 -21.47 19.64
C ALA A 20 14.35 -20.07 19.39
N SER A 21 15.47 -20.02 18.68
CA SER A 21 16.04 -18.75 18.20
C SER A 21 15.07 -18.20 17.14
N VAL A 22 14.65 -16.95 17.33
CA VAL A 22 13.99 -16.19 16.25
C VAL A 22 15.02 -16.10 15.13
N GLU A 23 14.75 -16.72 13.96
CA GLU A 23 15.55 -16.45 12.76
C GLU A 23 15.17 -15.04 12.26
N PRO A 24 16.05 -14.04 12.45
CA PRO A 24 15.72 -12.67 12.06
C PRO A 24 15.61 -12.58 10.53
N GLY A 25 14.41 -12.38 10.02
CA GLY A 25 14.19 -12.18 8.59
C GLY A 25 13.44 -13.31 7.87
N ALA A 26 13.05 -14.39 8.54
CA ALA A 26 12.24 -15.44 7.93
C ALA A 26 10.92 -14.89 7.36
N SER A 27 10.22 -14.04 8.13
CA SER A 27 9.00 -13.36 7.67
C SER A 27 9.24 -12.39 6.51
N LEU A 28 10.37 -11.70 6.48
CA LEU A 28 10.72 -10.84 5.34
C LEU A 28 10.90 -11.66 4.07
N ASN A 29 11.53 -12.84 4.14
CA ASN A 29 11.67 -13.73 3.00
C ASN A 29 10.30 -14.24 2.50
N GLN A 30 9.37 -14.51 3.43
CA GLN A 30 7.99 -14.85 3.06
C GLN A 30 7.27 -13.69 2.36
N VAL A 31 7.40 -12.45 2.86
CA VAL A 31 6.84 -11.27 2.19
C VAL A 31 7.47 -11.08 0.81
N ARG A 32 8.79 -11.25 0.67
CA ARG A 32 9.47 -11.22 -0.62
C ARG A 32 8.89 -12.25 -1.59
N SER A 33 8.68 -13.49 -1.15
CA SER A 33 8.11 -14.55 -2.00
C SER A 33 6.69 -14.23 -2.48
N LEU A 34 5.88 -13.56 -1.65
CA LEU A 34 4.52 -13.12 -1.99
C LEU A 34 4.50 -11.93 -2.97
N THR A 35 5.55 -11.12 -3.00
CA THR A 35 5.60 -9.89 -3.79
C THR A 35 6.49 -9.98 -5.03
N GLN A 36 7.43 -10.93 -5.10
CA GLN A 36 8.46 -11.04 -6.15
C GLN A 36 7.91 -11.14 -7.58
N ALA A 37 6.71 -11.69 -7.77
CA ALA A 37 6.09 -11.79 -9.09
C ALA A 37 5.62 -10.42 -9.64
N HIS A 38 5.50 -9.41 -8.77
CA HIS A 38 4.88 -8.12 -9.07
C HIS A 38 5.79 -6.93 -8.81
N THR A 39 6.87 -7.14 -8.06
CA THR A 39 7.86 -6.10 -7.73
C THR A 39 9.28 -6.61 -8.00
N ALA A 40 10.18 -5.73 -8.39
CA ALA A 40 11.60 -6.07 -8.44
C ALA A 40 12.11 -6.46 -7.03
N PRO A 41 13.13 -7.34 -6.89
CA PRO A 41 13.61 -7.83 -5.60
C PRO A 41 14.37 -6.77 -4.80
N ALA A 42 13.69 -5.71 -4.37
CA ALA A 42 14.31 -4.55 -3.71
C ALA A 42 13.92 -4.39 -2.24
N LEU A 43 13.16 -5.35 -1.66
CA LEU A 43 12.74 -5.24 -0.26
C LEU A 43 13.91 -5.47 0.67
N THR A 44 14.32 -4.42 1.38
CA THR A 44 15.32 -4.45 2.45
C THR A 44 14.75 -3.82 3.70
N VAL A 45 15.23 -4.23 4.86
CA VAL A 45 14.89 -3.62 6.15
C VAL A 45 16.15 -2.94 6.68
N ASP A 46 16.06 -1.64 6.89
CA ASP A 46 17.15 -0.85 7.47
C ASP A 46 17.15 -1.08 9.00
N ARG A 47 18.15 -1.78 9.52
CA ARG A 47 18.30 -2.09 10.95
C ARG A 47 19.47 -1.34 11.59
N SER A 48 20.38 -0.82 10.79
CA SER A 48 21.59 -0.13 11.25
C SER A 48 21.86 1.15 10.46
N ALA A 49 22.73 2.00 10.96
CA ALA A 49 23.20 3.18 10.23
C ALA A 49 23.92 2.81 8.91
N GLU A 50 24.57 1.65 8.87
CA GLU A 50 25.23 1.13 7.67
C GLU A 50 24.20 0.71 6.61
N ASP A 51 23.07 0.09 7.01
CA ASP A 51 21.98 -0.26 6.09
C ASP A 51 21.41 1.02 5.47
N LEU A 52 21.16 2.04 6.29
CA LEU A 52 20.71 3.35 5.84
C LEU A 52 21.65 3.99 4.82
N ALA A 53 22.97 3.94 5.10
CA ALA A 53 23.98 4.48 4.19
C ALA A 53 23.99 3.71 2.85
N ARG A 54 23.87 2.39 2.89
CA ARG A 54 23.77 1.54 1.68
C ARG A 54 22.51 1.85 0.86
N THR A 55 21.36 1.96 1.53
CA THR A 55 20.09 2.34 0.89
C THR A 55 20.22 3.70 0.24
N HIS A 56 20.76 4.70 0.95
CA HIS A 56 20.97 6.05 0.42
C HIS A 56 21.89 6.07 -0.81
N ALA A 57 23.02 5.35 -0.76
CA ALA A 57 23.94 5.23 -1.88
C ALA A 57 23.26 4.60 -3.11
N LYS A 58 22.45 3.53 -2.90
CA LYS A 58 21.71 2.87 -4.00
C LYS A 58 20.64 3.76 -4.60
N VAL A 59 19.90 4.49 -3.79
CA VAL A 59 18.90 5.47 -4.25
C VAL A 59 19.59 6.56 -5.07
N THR A 60 20.69 7.12 -4.57
CA THR A 60 21.47 8.15 -5.29
C THR A 60 21.98 7.64 -6.65
N GLU A 61 22.41 6.37 -6.74
CA GLU A 61 22.78 5.74 -8.00
C GLU A 61 21.61 5.68 -8.98
N LEU A 62 20.43 5.23 -8.52
CA LEU A 62 19.22 5.11 -9.34
C LEU A 62 18.71 6.48 -9.84
N LEU A 63 18.95 7.56 -9.11
CA LEU A 63 18.55 8.92 -9.47
C LEU A 63 19.45 9.59 -10.54
N ARG A 64 20.61 9.00 -10.88
CA ARG A 64 21.54 9.58 -11.88
C ARG A 64 20.96 9.62 -13.29
N GLN A 65 20.05 8.72 -13.61
CA GLN A 65 19.38 8.64 -14.91
C GLN A 65 17.90 9.03 -14.80
N PRO A 66 17.23 9.37 -15.91
CA PRO A 66 15.79 9.58 -15.88
C PRO A 66 15.05 8.37 -15.32
N ILE A 67 14.21 8.61 -14.32
CA ILE A 67 13.53 7.54 -13.56
C ILE A 67 12.42 6.93 -14.42
N GLY A 68 12.53 5.63 -14.73
CA GLY A 68 11.43 4.84 -15.31
C GLY A 68 10.40 4.42 -14.25
N ALA A 69 9.26 3.86 -14.70
CA ALA A 69 8.19 3.40 -13.80
C ALA A 69 8.69 2.35 -12.79
N ASP A 70 9.46 1.36 -13.26
CA ASP A 70 9.97 0.29 -12.39
C ASP A 70 11.09 0.79 -11.47
N THR A 71 11.91 1.75 -11.92
CA THR A 71 12.91 2.42 -11.08
C THR A 71 12.23 3.23 -9.98
N ALA A 72 11.11 3.92 -10.27
CA ALA A 72 10.33 4.63 -9.26
C ALA A 72 9.79 3.66 -8.20
N VAL A 73 9.24 2.52 -8.61
CA VAL A 73 8.81 1.47 -7.68
C VAL A 73 9.99 0.98 -6.82
N GLN A 74 11.14 0.70 -7.43
CA GLN A 74 12.33 0.25 -6.72
C GLN A 74 12.79 1.26 -5.66
N ILE A 75 12.85 2.55 -6.01
CA ILE A 75 13.22 3.60 -5.06
C ILE A 75 12.19 3.69 -3.92
N ALA A 76 10.88 3.65 -4.23
CA ALA A 76 9.83 3.69 -3.21
C ALA A 76 9.97 2.54 -2.21
N LEU A 77 10.18 1.30 -2.69
CA LEU A 77 10.33 0.13 -1.83
C LEU A 77 11.59 0.16 -0.96
N LEU A 78 12.67 0.77 -1.45
CA LEU A 78 13.91 0.93 -0.70
C LEU A 78 13.85 2.05 0.34
N ASN A 79 13.30 3.22 -0.04
CA ASN A 79 13.53 4.48 0.67
C ASN A 79 12.29 5.01 1.42
N ASN A 80 11.07 4.48 1.16
CA ASN A 80 9.88 4.97 1.84
C ASN A 80 9.88 4.60 3.33
N ARG A 81 9.94 5.62 4.20
CA ARG A 81 10.01 5.44 5.65
C ARG A 81 8.74 4.83 6.26
N GLY A 82 7.58 5.12 5.66
CA GLY A 82 6.31 4.49 6.07
C GLY A 82 6.35 2.98 5.84
N LEU A 83 6.87 2.53 4.71
CA LEU A 83 7.05 1.11 4.42
C LEU A 83 8.07 0.48 5.38
N GLN A 84 9.21 1.15 5.66
CA GLN A 84 10.20 0.65 6.61
C GLN A 84 9.58 0.44 8.00
N ALA A 85 8.73 1.37 8.47
CA ALA A 85 8.01 1.21 9.73
C ALA A 85 7.05 -0.01 9.70
N ARG A 86 6.36 -0.25 8.59
CA ARG A 86 5.48 -1.43 8.41
C ARG A 86 6.26 -2.74 8.39
N LEU A 87 7.44 -2.75 7.78
CA LEU A 87 8.33 -3.92 7.78
C LEU A 87 8.85 -4.26 9.18
N GLN A 88 9.04 -3.29 10.07
CA GLN A 88 9.39 -3.55 11.48
C GLN A 88 8.26 -4.25 12.25
N GLN A 89 7.00 -4.10 11.83
CA GLN A 89 5.86 -4.83 12.41
C GLN A 89 6.03 -6.34 12.30
N LEU A 90 6.68 -6.84 11.23
CA LEU A 90 7.01 -8.27 11.10
C LEU A 90 7.91 -8.74 12.24
N GLY A 91 8.97 -7.97 12.55
CA GLY A 91 9.89 -8.30 13.63
C GLY A 91 9.22 -8.29 15.01
N ILE A 92 8.28 -7.36 15.23
CA ILE A 92 7.49 -7.32 16.48
C ILE A 92 6.65 -8.60 16.59
N THR A 93 5.91 -8.95 15.52
CA THR A 93 5.05 -10.14 15.52
C THR A 93 5.87 -11.45 15.60
N GLU A 94 7.02 -11.53 14.93
CA GLU A 94 7.96 -12.67 15.08
C GLU A 94 8.40 -12.85 16.53
N ALA A 95 8.73 -11.75 17.22
CA ALA A 95 9.11 -11.78 18.64
C ALA A 95 7.95 -12.23 19.54
N GLU A 96 6.73 -11.76 19.29
CA GLU A 96 5.51 -12.18 20.01
C GLU A 96 5.24 -13.68 19.83
N VAL A 97 5.32 -14.19 18.59
CA VAL A 97 5.19 -15.64 18.30
C VAL A 97 6.25 -16.45 19.03
N SER A 98 7.50 -16.02 18.97
CA SER A 98 8.60 -16.69 19.68
C SER A 98 8.38 -16.71 21.19
N GLN A 99 7.91 -15.59 21.75
CA GLN A 99 7.58 -15.50 23.18
C GLN A 99 6.40 -16.40 23.57
N ALA A 100 5.38 -16.46 22.74
CA ALA A 100 4.20 -17.32 22.95
C ALA A 100 4.55 -18.82 22.91
N ALA A 101 5.53 -19.21 22.09
CA ALA A 101 5.99 -20.58 21.95
C ALA A 101 6.96 -21.03 23.08
N ARG A 102 7.42 -20.13 23.94
CA ARG A 102 8.33 -20.45 25.02
C ARG A 102 7.59 -21.05 26.22
N LEU A 103 8.27 -21.97 26.91
CA LEU A 103 7.81 -22.49 28.18
C LEU A 103 7.60 -21.36 29.19
N PRO A 104 6.58 -21.43 30.05
CA PRO A 104 6.40 -20.46 31.13
C PRO A 104 7.59 -20.53 32.08
N ASN A 105 8.09 -19.35 32.47
CA ASN A 105 9.14 -19.29 33.48
C ASN A 105 8.60 -19.83 34.80
N PRO A 106 9.40 -20.62 35.55
CA PRO A 106 9.05 -20.99 36.92
C PRO A 106 9.06 -19.74 37.80
N GLY A 107 8.07 -19.59 38.63
CA GLY A 107 8.02 -18.57 39.67
C GLY A 107 8.73 -19.07 40.93
N PHE A 108 9.43 -18.17 41.61
CA PHE A 108 10.03 -18.42 42.93
C PHE A 108 9.43 -17.42 43.92
N SER A 109 8.91 -17.92 45.05
CA SER A 109 8.47 -17.09 46.16
C SER A 109 9.35 -17.34 47.39
N PHE A 110 9.60 -16.26 48.10
CA PHE A 110 10.33 -16.26 49.37
C PHE A 110 9.55 -15.42 50.38
N GLY A 111 9.19 -16.02 51.48
CA GLY A 111 8.52 -15.39 52.60
C GLY A 111 9.34 -15.54 53.84
N ARG A 112 9.34 -14.53 54.72
CA ARG A 112 9.85 -14.59 56.09
C ARG A 112 8.73 -14.11 57.02
N LEU A 113 8.24 -15.04 57.83
CA LEU A 113 7.26 -14.77 58.88
C LEU A 113 7.96 -14.73 60.24
N THR A 114 7.50 -13.88 61.12
CA THR A 114 8.05 -13.76 62.49
C THR A 114 6.90 -13.69 63.45
N GLN A 115 6.91 -14.57 64.44
CA GLN A 115 5.91 -14.64 65.52
C GLN A 115 6.61 -14.78 66.87
N GLY A 116 6.77 -13.67 67.60
CA GLY A 116 7.63 -13.65 68.80
C GLY A 116 9.10 -13.92 68.43
N ASP A 117 9.69 -14.96 69.04
CA ASP A 117 11.06 -15.40 68.77
C ASP A 117 11.15 -16.43 67.61
N GLU A 118 10.01 -16.90 67.11
CA GLU A 118 9.94 -17.83 65.99
C GLU A 118 10.14 -17.07 64.65
N ILE A 119 11.05 -17.60 63.83
CA ILE A 119 11.31 -17.11 62.46
C ILE A 119 11.04 -18.30 61.53
N GLU A 120 10.05 -18.14 60.66
CA GLU A 120 9.77 -19.12 59.60
C GLU A 120 10.18 -18.54 58.24
N LEU A 121 10.92 -19.35 57.48
CA LEU A 121 11.31 -19.05 56.10
C LEU A 121 10.56 -19.94 55.15
N GLU A 122 9.70 -19.35 54.38
CA GLU A 122 8.91 -20.04 53.34
C GLU A 122 9.61 -19.86 51.98
N ARG A 123 9.68 -20.95 51.23
CA ARG A 123 10.24 -20.94 49.85
C ARG A 123 9.35 -21.82 49.01
N ALA A 124 8.87 -21.29 47.90
CA ALA A 124 8.16 -22.08 46.94
C ALA A 124 8.67 -21.87 45.53
N LEU A 125 8.64 -22.93 44.74
CA LEU A 125 8.88 -22.92 43.31
C LEU A 125 7.58 -23.38 42.61
N HIS A 126 6.98 -22.57 41.77
CA HIS A 126 5.71 -22.87 41.12
C HIS A 126 5.81 -22.76 39.58
N VAL A 127 5.04 -23.60 38.89
CA VAL A 127 4.95 -23.64 37.41
C VAL A 127 3.48 -23.61 37.02
N ASN A 128 3.17 -22.77 36.03
CA ASN A 128 1.82 -22.63 35.47
C ASN A 128 1.54 -23.82 34.52
N LEU A 129 0.80 -24.80 34.98
CA LEU A 129 0.42 -25.98 34.21
C LEU A 129 -0.63 -25.67 33.14
N ALA A 130 -1.55 -24.72 33.40
CA ALA A 130 -2.57 -24.33 32.43
C ALA A 130 -1.91 -23.80 31.15
N ARG A 131 -0.90 -22.93 31.32
CA ARG A 131 -0.12 -22.41 30.19
C ARG A 131 0.70 -23.49 29.49
N LEU A 132 1.26 -24.44 30.25
CA LEU A 132 2.02 -25.55 29.67
C LEU A 132 1.12 -26.44 28.79
N LEU A 133 -0.06 -26.77 29.24
CA LEU A 133 -1.02 -27.61 28.51
C LEU A 133 -1.60 -26.90 27.26
N THR A 134 -1.79 -25.61 27.35
CA THR A 134 -2.32 -24.81 26.22
C THR A 134 -1.24 -24.33 25.23
N LEU A 135 0.06 -24.44 25.57
CA LEU A 135 1.21 -23.95 24.79
C LEU A 135 1.16 -24.39 23.30
N PRO A 136 0.92 -25.68 22.93
CA PRO A 136 0.93 -26.07 21.52
C PRO A 136 -0.21 -25.44 20.72
N LEU A 137 -1.32 -25.11 21.38
CA LEU A 137 -2.49 -24.51 20.75
C LEU A 137 -2.29 -23.00 20.56
N VAL A 138 -1.77 -22.33 21.59
CA VAL A 138 -1.42 -20.89 21.54
C VAL A 138 -0.34 -20.65 20.49
N SER A 139 0.71 -21.46 20.43
CA SER A 139 1.78 -21.35 19.41
C SER A 139 1.21 -21.42 17.99
N ARG A 140 0.32 -22.37 17.69
CA ARG A 140 -0.32 -22.49 16.38
C ARG A 140 -1.24 -21.30 16.04
N LEU A 141 -1.87 -20.68 17.04
CA LEU A 141 -2.68 -19.49 16.83
C LEU A 141 -1.81 -18.29 16.46
N GLU A 142 -0.71 -18.10 17.17
CA GLU A 142 0.22 -17.00 16.90
C GLU A 142 0.96 -17.18 15.56
N GLU A 143 1.34 -18.39 15.17
CA GLU A 143 1.89 -18.69 13.84
C GLU A 143 0.94 -18.26 12.71
N ARG A 144 -0.37 -18.47 12.88
CA ARG A 144 -1.37 -18.04 11.88
C ARG A 144 -1.58 -16.54 11.88
N ARG A 145 -1.51 -15.91 13.05
CA ARG A 145 -1.50 -14.45 13.17
C ARG A 145 -0.33 -13.88 12.40
N LEU A 146 0.87 -14.45 12.55
CA LEU A 146 2.04 -14.05 11.77
C LEU A 146 1.80 -14.19 10.27
N GLN A 147 1.22 -15.31 9.81
CA GLN A 147 0.89 -15.50 8.40
C GLN A 147 -0.11 -14.45 7.87
N ALA A 148 -1.06 -13.99 8.69
CA ALA A 148 -1.98 -12.91 8.33
C ALA A 148 -1.23 -11.58 8.21
N VAL A 149 -0.38 -11.23 9.20
CA VAL A 149 0.44 -10.01 9.19
C VAL A 149 1.41 -10.00 8.00
N GLN A 150 2.02 -11.14 7.65
CA GLN A 150 2.87 -11.26 6.46
C GLN A 150 2.12 -10.89 5.17
N ARG A 151 0.84 -11.30 5.03
CA ARG A 151 0.01 -10.95 3.88
C ARG A 151 -0.41 -9.49 3.88
N GLU A 152 -0.73 -8.93 5.04
CA GLU A 152 -1.04 -7.51 5.18
C GLU A 152 0.16 -6.64 4.78
N VAL A 153 1.35 -6.96 5.27
CA VAL A 153 2.59 -6.25 4.90
C VAL A 153 2.93 -6.45 3.42
N ALA A 154 2.69 -7.65 2.86
CA ALA A 154 2.83 -7.86 1.41
C ALA A 154 1.86 -6.98 0.61
N MET A 155 0.61 -6.80 1.07
CA MET A 155 -0.32 -5.86 0.45
C MET A 155 0.14 -4.41 0.54
N ASP A 156 0.69 -3.97 1.68
CA ASP A 156 1.23 -2.61 1.83
C ASP A 156 2.39 -2.37 0.85
N VAL A 157 3.27 -3.37 0.65
CA VAL A 157 4.35 -3.33 -0.35
C VAL A 157 3.79 -3.16 -1.76
N LEU A 158 2.80 -3.97 -2.13
CA LEU A 158 2.19 -3.94 -3.47
C LEU A 158 1.39 -2.66 -3.71
N SER A 159 0.69 -2.17 -2.69
CA SER A 159 -0.02 -0.89 -2.73
C SER A 159 0.95 0.27 -2.95
N LEU A 160 2.05 0.34 -2.19
CA LEU A 160 3.08 1.36 -2.40
C LEU A 160 3.69 1.28 -3.80
N ALA A 161 3.94 0.08 -4.32
CA ALA A 161 4.45 -0.13 -5.67
C ALA A 161 3.47 0.40 -6.74
N ALA A 162 2.18 0.10 -6.58
CA ALA A 162 1.13 0.61 -7.47
C ALA A 162 1.00 2.14 -7.38
N ASP A 163 1.00 2.70 -6.17
CA ASP A 163 0.91 4.15 -5.95
C ASP A 163 2.13 4.90 -6.50
N ALA A 164 3.34 4.34 -6.34
CA ALA A 164 4.55 4.91 -6.94
C ALA A 164 4.48 4.90 -8.48
N ARG A 165 3.98 3.80 -9.09
CA ARG A 165 3.78 3.70 -10.54
C ARG A 165 2.75 4.71 -11.04
N LYS A 166 1.60 4.84 -10.35
CA LYS A 166 0.57 5.83 -10.68
C LYS A 166 1.07 7.26 -10.55
N ALA A 167 1.80 7.57 -9.48
CA ALA A 167 2.38 8.90 -9.29
C ALA A 167 3.44 9.22 -10.35
N TRP A 168 4.24 8.23 -10.76
CA TRP A 168 5.18 8.38 -11.86
C TRP A 168 4.45 8.70 -13.18
N VAL A 169 3.40 7.96 -13.53
CA VAL A 169 2.57 8.23 -14.73
C VAL A 169 2.03 9.65 -14.69
N GLN A 170 1.47 10.08 -13.55
CA GLN A 170 0.95 11.43 -13.38
C GLN A 170 2.03 12.51 -13.52
N ALA A 171 3.22 12.27 -12.96
CA ALA A 171 4.32 13.24 -13.03
C ALA A 171 4.88 13.39 -14.45
N VAL A 172 5.00 12.29 -15.20
CA VAL A 172 5.46 12.31 -16.60
C VAL A 172 4.43 12.99 -17.49
N ALA A 173 3.14 12.62 -17.37
CA ALA A 173 2.06 13.25 -18.14
C ALA A 173 1.94 14.75 -17.85
N ALA A 174 2.07 15.16 -16.59
CA ALA A 174 2.03 16.58 -16.22
C ALA A 174 3.23 17.36 -16.79
N ARG A 175 4.42 16.73 -16.85
CA ARG A 175 5.60 17.32 -17.50
C ARG A 175 5.40 17.48 -19.01
N GLU A 176 4.85 16.47 -19.67
CA GLU A 176 4.52 16.51 -21.10
C GLU A 176 3.50 17.60 -21.42
N SER A 177 2.40 17.68 -20.64
CA SER A 177 1.40 18.74 -20.76
C SER A 177 1.99 20.12 -20.52
N LEU A 178 2.87 20.30 -19.54
CA LEU A 178 3.54 21.58 -19.29
C LEU A 178 4.38 22.00 -20.48
N ARG A 179 5.22 21.10 -21.04
CA ARG A 179 6.05 21.39 -22.20
C ARG A 179 5.19 21.82 -23.40
N TYR A 180 4.08 21.13 -23.62
CA TYR A 180 3.15 21.47 -24.68
C TYR A 180 2.49 22.84 -24.44
N MET A 181 2.07 23.16 -23.22
CA MET A 181 1.47 24.44 -22.88
C MET A 181 2.45 25.64 -23.03
N HIS A 182 3.75 25.42 -22.82
CA HIS A 182 4.76 26.43 -23.17
C HIS A 182 4.73 26.76 -24.68
N GLN A 183 4.72 25.75 -25.55
CA GLN A 183 4.64 25.94 -26.99
C GLN A 183 3.35 26.66 -27.41
N VAL A 184 2.23 26.31 -26.76
CA VAL A 184 0.92 26.96 -26.99
C VAL A 184 0.95 28.43 -26.58
N GLN A 185 1.53 28.75 -25.43
CA GLN A 185 1.63 30.13 -24.94
C GLN A 185 2.54 30.97 -25.85
N GLU A 186 3.70 30.45 -26.29
CA GLU A 186 4.58 31.12 -27.24
C GLU A 186 3.88 31.43 -28.59
N ALA A 187 3.12 30.43 -29.11
CA ALA A 187 2.35 30.61 -30.34
C ALA A 187 1.21 31.63 -30.17
N ALA A 188 0.51 31.60 -29.02
CA ALA A 188 -0.55 32.55 -28.71
C ALA A 188 -0.03 34.00 -28.55
N GLU A 189 1.15 34.18 -27.95
CA GLU A 189 1.81 35.46 -27.81
C GLU A 189 2.18 36.05 -29.19
N ALA A 190 2.79 35.21 -30.04
CA ALA A 190 3.13 35.62 -31.42
C ALA A 190 1.88 36.04 -32.23
N SER A 191 0.76 35.28 -32.06
CA SER A 191 -0.53 35.58 -32.70
C SER A 191 -1.12 36.91 -32.21
N ALA A 192 -1.12 37.14 -30.89
CA ALA A 192 -1.63 38.40 -30.32
C ALA A 192 -0.81 39.62 -30.77
N GLU A 193 0.52 39.46 -30.84
CA GLU A 193 1.43 40.53 -31.34
C GLU A 193 1.21 40.79 -32.84
N LEU A 194 1.05 39.74 -33.65
CA LEU A 194 0.70 39.89 -35.06
C LEU A 194 -0.63 40.64 -35.22
N ALA A 195 -1.66 40.25 -34.48
CA ALA A 195 -2.98 40.88 -34.51
C ALA A 195 -2.92 42.36 -34.11
N ARG A 196 -2.07 42.75 -33.16
CA ARG A 196 -1.80 44.13 -32.76
C ARG A 196 -1.20 44.94 -33.92
N ARG A 197 -0.14 44.39 -34.55
CA ARG A 197 0.51 45.06 -35.71
C ARG A 197 -0.41 45.21 -36.91
N MET A 198 -1.20 44.17 -37.22
CA MET A 198 -2.16 44.17 -38.30
C MET A 198 -3.28 45.21 -38.07
N GLN A 199 -3.74 45.40 -36.83
CA GLN A 199 -4.68 46.47 -36.49
C GLN A 199 -4.08 47.85 -36.67
N GLN A 200 -2.83 48.05 -36.25
CA GLN A 200 -2.14 49.34 -36.46
C GLN A 200 -1.97 49.70 -37.93
N ALA A 201 -1.77 48.68 -38.78
CA ALA A 201 -1.72 48.85 -40.25
C ALA A 201 -3.10 48.97 -40.93
N GLY A 202 -4.21 48.93 -40.15
CA GLY A 202 -5.57 49.02 -40.67
C GLY A 202 -6.13 47.73 -41.27
N ASN A 203 -5.40 46.62 -41.21
CA ASN A 203 -5.79 45.35 -41.81
C ASN A 203 -6.69 44.50 -40.90
N PHE A 204 -6.71 44.78 -39.58
CA PHE A 204 -7.56 44.11 -38.62
C PHE A 204 -8.46 45.10 -37.89
N ASN A 205 -9.69 44.65 -37.55
CA ASN A 205 -10.57 45.44 -36.69
C ASN A 205 -10.28 45.17 -35.19
N ALA A 206 -10.81 46.05 -34.35
CA ALA A 206 -10.59 45.96 -32.89
C ALA A 206 -11.07 44.61 -32.29
N LEU A 207 -12.20 44.07 -32.77
CA LEU A 207 -12.74 42.80 -32.27
C LEU A 207 -11.79 41.62 -32.52
N THR A 208 -11.17 41.61 -33.68
CA THR A 208 -10.16 40.61 -34.05
C THR A 208 -8.98 40.61 -33.09
N ARG A 209 -8.38 41.80 -32.90
CA ARG A 209 -7.27 41.95 -31.97
C ARG A 209 -7.66 41.49 -30.54
N LEU A 210 -8.86 41.87 -30.07
CA LEU A 210 -9.34 41.46 -28.74
C LEU A 210 -9.54 39.94 -28.62
N ARG A 211 -9.96 39.25 -29.68
CA ARG A 211 -10.07 37.78 -29.71
C ARG A 211 -8.70 37.12 -29.57
N GLU A 212 -7.68 37.58 -30.26
CA GLU A 212 -6.33 37.04 -30.16
C GLU A 212 -5.68 37.34 -28.80
N GLN A 213 -5.93 38.55 -28.27
CA GLN A 213 -5.49 38.90 -26.92
C GLN A 213 -6.21 38.01 -25.86
N GLY A 214 -7.50 37.69 -26.06
CA GLY A 214 -8.23 36.72 -25.20
C GLY A 214 -7.62 35.33 -25.25
N PHE A 215 -7.28 34.82 -26.44
CA PHE A 215 -6.60 33.55 -26.58
C PHE A 215 -5.23 33.48 -25.88
N TYR A 216 -4.44 34.56 -26.01
CA TYR A 216 -3.18 34.67 -25.27
C TYR A 216 -3.37 34.64 -23.76
N ALA A 217 -4.38 35.36 -23.23
CA ALA A 217 -4.70 35.34 -21.82
C ALA A 217 -5.13 33.93 -21.33
N ASP A 218 -5.93 33.24 -22.14
CA ASP A 218 -6.34 31.86 -21.84
C ASP A 218 -5.15 30.87 -21.86
N ALA A 219 -4.24 31.05 -22.84
CA ALA A 219 -3.03 30.24 -22.93
C ALA A 219 -2.10 30.45 -21.74
N ALA A 220 -1.90 31.72 -21.32
CA ALA A 220 -1.11 32.08 -20.14
C ALA A 220 -1.70 31.46 -18.85
N LEU A 221 -3.03 31.52 -18.69
CA LEU A 221 -3.72 30.84 -17.58
C LEU A 221 -3.57 29.32 -17.65
N GLY A 222 -3.67 28.75 -18.86
CA GLY A 222 -3.44 27.34 -19.12
C GLY A 222 -2.04 26.88 -18.71
N LEU A 223 -1.02 27.65 -19.06
CA LEU A 223 0.37 27.43 -18.67
C LEU A 223 0.54 27.46 -17.14
N ALA A 224 0.03 28.48 -16.46
CA ALA A 224 0.13 28.60 -15.00
C ALA A 224 -0.53 27.39 -14.29
N ARG A 225 -1.66 26.90 -14.80
CA ARG A 225 -2.31 25.67 -14.29
C ARG A 225 -1.48 24.41 -14.56
N ALA A 226 -0.83 24.31 -15.71
CA ALA A 226 0.05 23.19 -16.06
C ALA A 226 1.29 23.16 -15.17
N GLU A 227 1.89 24.31 -14.87
CA GLU A 227 3.01 24.44 -13.92
C GLU A 227 2.61 23.99 -12.51
N GLN A 228 1.44 24.43 -12.03
CA GLN A 228 0.94 24.00 -10.74
C GLN A 228 0.72 22.48 -10.67
N ARG A 229 0.10 21.90 -11.71
CA ARG A 229 -0.14 20.44 -11.79
C ARG A 229 1.18 19.68 -11.81
N GLN A 230 2.15 20.14 -12.59
CA GLN A 230 3.46 19.50 -12.69
C GLN A 230 4.21 19.53 -11.35
N ARG A 231 4.23 20.69 -10.66
CA ARG A 231 4.81 20.80 -9.32
C ARG A 231 4.12 19.85 -8.33
N ALA A 232 2.80 19.85 -8.28
CA ALA A 232 2.03 18.99 -7.39
C ALA A 232 2.26 17.50 -7.65
N ALA A 233 2.29 17.08 -8.93
CA ALA A 233 2.55 15.69 -9.31
C ALA A 233 3.99 15.26 -8.97
N ARG A 234 4.98 16.13 -9.19
CA ARG A 234 6.38 15.90 -8.83
C ARG A 234 6.56 15.73 -7.31
N GLU A 235 5.95 16.61 -6.53
CA GLU A 235 5.98 16.53 -5.06
C GLU A 235 5.29 15.28 -4.53
N ARG A 236 4.17 14.88 -5.13
CA ARG A 236 3.49 13.62 -4.77
C ARG A 236 4.39 12.42 -5.03
N LEU A 237 5.06 12.38 -6.18
CA LEU A 237 6.03 11.34 -6.51
C LEU A 237 7.20 11.35 -5.51
N ALA A 238 7.81 12.51 -5.24
CA ALA A 238 8.91 12.65 -4.30
C ALA A 238 8.57 12.10 -2.90
N ARG A 239 7.36 12.39 -2.39
CA ARG A 239 6.89 11.86 -1.10
C ARG A 239 6.75 10.34 -1.10
N LEU A 240 6.21 9.74 -2.17
CA LEU A 240 6.08 8.28 -2.27
C LEU A 240 7.44 7.60 -2.39
N LEU A 241 8.38 8.22 -3.10
CA LEU A 241 9.76 7.75 -3.21
C LEU A 241 10.57 7.98 -1.93
N GLY A 242 10.06 8.76 -0.96
CA GLY A 242 10.77 9.12 0.27
C GLY A 242 11.99 10.03 0.03
N LEU A 243 11.99 10.83 -1.04
CA LEU A 243 13.11 11.70 -1.42
C LEU A 243 13.07 13.02 -0.64
N TRP A 244 14.25 13.52 -0.29
CA TRP A 244 14.44 14.82 0.38
C TRP A 244 15.82 15.43 0.08
N GLY A 245 15.96 16.73 0.34
CA GLY A 245 17.23 17.44 0.11
C GLY A 245 17.67 17.37 -1.35
N ASP A 246 18.94 17.04 -1.59
CA ASP A 246 19.55 16.96 -2.92
C ASP A 246 18.93 15.89 -3.83
N GLN A 247 18.21 14.91 -3.27
CA GLN A 247 17.52 13.88 -4.04
C GLN A 247 16.28 14.41 -4.78
N LEU A 248 15.82 15.61 -4.48
CA LEU A 248 14.67 16.23 -5.17
C LEU A 248 14.98 16.66 -6.61
N ASP A 249 16.25 16.75 -6.99
CA ASP A 249 16.66 17.08 -8.37
C ASP A 249 16.76 15.81 -9.26
N PHE A 250 15.69 15.00 -9.28
CA PHE A 250 15.59 13.83 -10.14
C PHE A 250 15.03 14.17 -11.53
N LYS A 251 15.41 13.38 -12.53
CA LYS A 251 14.96 13.54 -13.92
C LYS A 251 13.84 12.54 -14.23
N LEU A 252 12.86 13.00 -15.01
CA LEU A 252 11.79 12.16 -15.57
C LEU A 252 11.93 12.05 -17.08
N PRO A 253 11.42 11.02 -17.74
CA PRO A 253 11.32 10.96 -19.18
C PRO A 253 10.42 12.07 -19.73
N GLU A 254 10.61 12.40 -21.01
CA GLU A 254 9.88 13.52 -21.63
C GLU A 254 8.42 13.22 -21.91
N ARG A 255 8.07 11.95 -22.14
CA ARG A 255 6.72 11.48 -22.44
C ARG A 255 6.46 10.11 -21.84
N LEU A 256 5.17 9.76 -21.73
CA LEU A 256 4.75 8.42 -21.35
C LEU A 256 5.15 7.39 -22.43
N PRO A 257 5.28 6.09 -22.05
CA PRO A 257 5.41 5.01 -23.01
C PRO A 257 4.21 4.98 -23.96
N ASP A 258 4.47 4.57 -25.22
CA ASP A 258 3.41 4.45 -26.22
C ASP A 258 2.35 3.41 -25.81
N LEU A 259 1.14 3.59 -26.31
CA LEU A 259 0.05 2.64 -26.11
C LEU A 259 0.42 1.29 -26.71
N PRO A 260 0.26 0.14 -26.02
CA PRO A 260 0.50 -1.17 -26.59
C PRO A 260 -0.44 -1.45 -27.78
N ASP A 261 -0.01 -2.30 -28.69
CA ASP A 261 -0.76 -2.61 -29.94
C ASP A 261 -2.10 -3.28 -29.66
N ALA A 262 -2.18 -4.10 -28.60
CA ALA A 262 -3.42 -4.76 -28.20
C ALA A 262 -3.57 -4.75 -26.67
N PRO A 263 -4.81 -4.61 -26.16
CA PRO A 263 -5.10 -4.74 -24.75
C PRO A 263 -4.95 -6.20 -24.31
N ARG A 264 -4.60 -6.44 -23.04
CA ARG A 264 -4.63 -7.79 -22.48
C ARG A 264 -6.08 -8.28 -22.37
N ASP A 265 -6.35 -9.46 -22.92
CA ASP A 265 -7.63 -10.13 -22.74
C ASP A 265 -7.51 -11.18 -21.61
N GLN A 266 -8.44 -11.12 -20.65
CA GLN A 266 -8.43 -11.98 -19.45
C GLN A 266 -9.85 -12.49 -19.17
N PRO A 267 -10.27 -13.58 -19.83
CA PRO A 267 -11.66 -14.04 -19.75
C PRO A 267 -12.09 -14.48 -18.36
N ASP A 268 -11.21 -15.01 -17.52
CA ASP A 268 -11.51 -15.55 -16.20
C ASP A 268 -11.02 -14.66 -15.03
N ILE A 269 -11.02 -13.36 -15.23
CA ILE A 269 -10.37 -12.39 -14.33
C ILE A 269 -10.90 -12.44 -12.89
N GLU A 270 -12.20 -12.63 -12.69
CA GLU A 270 -12.80 -12.73 -11.35
C GLU A 270 -12.32 -13.97 -10.58
N ARG A 271 -12.22 -15.11 -11.27
CA ARG A 271 -11.76 -16.36 -10.66
C ARG A 271 -10.28 -16.27 -10.30
N GLN A 272 -9.47 -15.70 -11.19
CA GLN A 272 -8.06 -15.46 -10.93
C GLN A 272 -7.85 -14.54 -9.72
N ALA A 273 -8.57 -13.43 -9.66
CA ALA A 273 -8.49 -12.49 -8.55
C ALA A 273 -8.87 -13.15 -7.22
N LEU A 274 -9.98 -13.88 -7.13
CA LEU A 274 -10.39 -14.57 -5.90
C LEU A 274 -9.37 -15.59 -5.42
N ALA A 275 -8.62 -16.22 -6.32
CA ALA A 275 -7.58 -17.17 -5.98
C ALA A 275 -6.26 -16.50 -5.55
N GLN A 276 -5.92 -15.35 -6.15
CA GLN A 276 -4.61 -14.72 -6.00
C GLN A 276 -4.60 -13.56 -5.00
N ARG A 277 -5.72 -12.88 -4.78
CA ARG A 277 -5.80 -11.70 -3.93
C ARG A 277 -5.41 -11.98 -2.49
N LEU A 278 -4.41 -11.25 -2.02
CA LEU A 278 -3.85 -11.40 -0.67
C LEU A 278 -4.84 -10.96 0.42
N ASP A 279 -5.71 -9.97 0.16
CA ASP A 279 -6.73 -9.52 1.10
C ASP A 279 -7.82 -10.60 1.31
N VAL A 280 -8.23 -11.31 0.25
CA VAL A 280 -9.16 -12.45 0.36
C VAL A 280 -8.53 -13.59 1.15
N GLN A 281 -7.25 -13.90 0.87
CA GLN A 281 -6.51 -14.92 1.60
C GLN A 281 -6.33 -14.54 3.08
N ALA A 282 -6.00 -13.27 3.38
CA ALA A 282 -5.86 -12.76 4.75
C ALA A 282 -7.19 -12.83 5.52
N ALA A 283 -8.30 -12.41 4.89
CA ALA A 283 -9.64 -12.49 5.50
C ALA A 283 -10.06 -13.93 5.81
N ARG A 284 -9.75 -14.87 4.90
CA ARG A 284 -10.00 -16.31 5.13
C ARG A 284 -9.18 -16.84 6.31
N LEU A 285 -7.90 -16.52 6.38
CA LEU A 285 -7.04 -16.93 7.50
C LEU A 285 -7.51 -16.33 8.83
N ALA A 286 -7.97 -15.07 8.83
CA ALA A 286 -8.53 -14.43 10.02
C ALA A 286 -9.80 -15.17 10.50
N ALA A 287 -10.69 -15.57 9.59
CA ALA A 287 -11.88 -16.36 9.93
C ALA A 287 -11.52 -17.76 10.47
N GLU A 288 -10.52 -18.43 9.89
CA GLU A 288 -10.02 -19.70 10.41
C GLU A 288 -9.37 -19.56 11.79
N GLN A 289 -8.67 -18.46 12.05
CA GLN A 289 -8.07 -18.16 13.35
C GLN A 289 -9.14 -17.93 14.42
N THR A 290 -10.15 -17.11 14.12
CA THR A 290 -11.25 -16.84 15.07
C THR A 290 -12.08 -18.10 15.37
N ALA A 291 -12.32 -18.98 14.39
CA ALA A 291 -12.97 -20.27 14.60
C ALA A 291 -12.20 -21.16 15.59
N ARG A 292 -10.87 -21.20 15.49
CA ARG A 292 -10.03 -21.98 16.40
C ARG A 292 -9.94 -21.34 17.78
N ASN A 293 -9.92 -20.01 17.84
CA ASN A 293 -9.92 -19.27 19.09
C ASN A 293 -11.23 -19.51 19.87
N LEU A 294 -12.36 -19.60 19.17
CA LEU A 294 -13.65 -19.99 19.76
C LEU A 294 -13.55 -21.36 20.40
N ARG A 295 -13.05 -22.38 19.69
CA ARG A 295 -12.87 -23.74 20.24
C ARG A 295 -11.94 -23.77 21.46
N LEU A 296 -10.83 -23.01 21.40
CA LEU A 296 -9.93 -22.90 22.55
C LEU A 296 -10.64 -22.27 23.74
N THR A 297 -11.39 -21.21 23.55
CA THR A 297 -12.15 -20.53 24.60
C THR A 297 -13.20 -21.44 25.21
N GLU A 298 -13.89 -22.24 24.40
CA GLU A 298 -14.86 -23.23 24.90
C GLU A 298 -14.22 -24.31 25.80
N VAL A 299 -13.03 -24.80 25.41
CA VAL A 299 -12.32 -25.84 26.19
C VAL A 299 -11.69 -25.25 27.46
N THR A 300 -11.17 -24.02 27.41
CA THR A 300 -10.43 -23.41 28.54
C THR A 300 -11.30 -22.55 29.45
N ARG A 301 -12.58 -22.37 29.17
CA ARG A 301 -13.47 -21.44 29.91
C ARG A 301 -13.58 -21.75 31.39
N PHE A 302 -13.39 -23.02 31.79
CA PHE A 302 -13.55 -23.50 33.18
C PHE A 302 -12.25 -23.46 34.00
N VAL A 303 -11.08 -23.32 33.36
CA VAL A 303 -9.79 -23.40 34.04
C VAL A 303 -8.97 -22.15 33.69
N SER A 304 -8.95 -21.17 34.59
CA SER A 304 -8.23 -19.92 34.41
C SER A 304 -6.81 -20.00 35.00
N VAL A 305 -6.68 -20.62 36.17
CA VAL A 305 -5.39 -20.80 36.88
C VAL A 305 -5.26 -22.24 37.29
N PHE A 306 -4.17 -22.88 36.90
CA PHE A 306 -3.76 -24.20 37.36
C PHE A 306 -2.24 -24.20 37.52
N GLU A 307 -1.81 -24.16 38.78
CA GLU A 307 -0.39 -24.10 39.14
C GLU A 307 0.01 -25.24 40.04
N LEU A 308 1.22 -25.72 39.85
CA LEU A 308 1.86 -26.72 40.73
C LEU A 308 3.07 -26.09 41.35
N GLY A 309 3.12 -26.09 42.67
CA GLY A 309 4.22 -25.59 43.50
C GLY A 309 4.92 -26.67 44.27
N LEU A 310 6.22 -26.51 44.49
CA LEU A 310 7.01 -27.25 45.49
C LEU A 310 7.37 -26.28 46.60
N VAL A 311 6.95 -26.61 47.82
CA VAL A 311 7.09 -25.74 49.00
C VAL A 311 8.12 -26.34 49.96
N ARG A 312 8.94 -25.45 50.54
CA ARG A 312 9.89 -25.80 51.54
C ARG A 312 9.95 -24.71 52.62
N ASN A 313 9.47 -25.07 53.81
CA ASN A 313 9.51 -24.17 54.98
C ASN A 313 10.58 -24.61 55.99
N THR A 314 11.19 -23.65 56.61
CA THR A 314 12.18 -23.87 57.68
C THR A 314 11.93 -22.86 58.79
N SER A 315 11.77 -23.37 60.03
CA SER A 315 11.65 -22.57 61.24
C SER A 315 12.87 -22.82 62.17
N ASN A 316 13.14 -21.90 63.05
CA ASN A 316 14.12 -22.05 64.12
C ASN A 316 13.59 -22.94 65.27
N GLU A 317 12.27 -23.14 65.36
CA GLU A 317 11.66 -23.89 66.46
C GLU A 317 11.04 -25.25 65.98
N ALA A 318 10.78 -25.40 64.69
CA ALA A 318 10.12 -26.59 64.13
C ALA A 318 11.00 -27.33 63.10
N PRO A 319 10.82 -28.67 62.90
CA PRO A 319 11.49 -29.42 61.84
C PRO A 319 11.13 -28.91 60.47
N ARG A 320 12.11 -28.98 59.53
CA ARG A 320 11.93 -28.58 58.15
C ARG A 320 10.71 -29.32 57.49
N GLN A 321 9.82 -28.54 56.91
CA GLN A 321 8.67 -29.02 56.13
C GLN A 321 8.95 -28.99 54.65
N THR A 322 8.56 -29.98 53.91
CA THR A 322 8.58 -30.03 52.43
C THR A 322 7.27 -30.61 51.94
N GLY A 323 6.69 -29.95 50.95
CA GLY A 323 5.42 -30.33 50.42
C GLY A 323 5.24 -29.90 48.94
N TRP A 324 4.09 -30.19 48.40
CA TRP A 324 3.62 -29.68 47.14
C TRP A 324 2.33 -28.92 47.34
N GLU A 325 2.10 -27.95 46.49
CA GLU A 325 0.91 -27.10 46.48
C GLU A 325 0.29 -27.12 45.10
N VAL A 326 -1.05 -27.19 45.05
CA VAL A 326 -1.83 -27.01 43.82
C VAL A 326 -2.75 -25.83 44.01
N SER A 327 -2.58 -24.84 43.14
CA SER A 327 -3.45 -23.66 43.07
C SER A 327 -4.41 -23.81 41.89
N LEU A 328 -5.70 -23.78 42.17
CA LEU A 328 -6.79 -23.86 41.18
C LEU A 328 -7.79 -22.74 41.45
N GLU A 329 -8.08 -21.95 40.45
CA GLU A 329 -9.15 -20.97 40.48
C GLU A 329 -10.50 -21.67 40.22
N LEU A 330 -11.42 -21.57 41.18
CA LEU A 330 -12.77 -22.14 41.03
C LEU A 330 -13.71 -21.10 40.41
N PRO A 331 -14.29 -21.36 39.23
CA PRO A 331 -15.17 -20.42 38.54
C PRO A 331 -16.57 -20.36 39.16
N LEU A 332 -16.68 -19.88 40.40
CA LEU A 332 -17.96 -19.85 41.13
C LEU A 332 -18.93 -18.77 40.60
N PHE A 333 -18.38 -17.66 40.10
CA PHE A 333 -19.15 -16.48 39.64
C PHE A 333 -19.06 -16.26 38.13
N ASP A 334 -17.93 -16.59 37.50
CA ASP A 334 -17.71 -16.48 36.08
C ASP A 334 -17.44 -17.85 35.44
N TRP A 335 -18.45 -18.44 34.85
CA TRP A 335 -18.39 -19.72 34.13
C TRP A 335 -17.81 -19.53 32.68
N GLY A 336 -17.28 -18.40 32.37
CA GLY A 336 -16.71 -18.08 31.04
C GLY A 336 -17.74 -17.86 29.93
N GLY A 337 -19.03 -17.70 30.28
CA GLY A 337 -20.11 -17.53 29.32
C GLY A 337 -19.91 -16.25 28.47
N ALA A 338 -19.55 -15.15 29.11
CA ALA A 338 -19.27 -13.90 28.41
C ALA A 338 -18.04 -14.01 27.48
N ARG A 339 -17.02 -14.75 27.87
CA ARG A 339 -15.83 -15.01 27.05
C ARG A 339 -16.18 -15.86 25.81
N ALA A 340 -17.01 -16.87 25.96
CA ALA A 340 -17.50 -17.71 24.87
C ALA A 340 -18.38 -16.90 23.90
N ALA A 341 -19.33 -16.11 24.39
CA ALA A 341 -20.20 -15.25 23.56
C ALA A 341 -19.41 -14.20 22.79
N LYS A 342 -18.37 -13.60 23.40
CA LYS A 342 -17.44 -12.69 22.72
C LYS A 342 -16.68 -13.41 21.61
N ALA A 343 -16.16 -14.61 21.87
CA ALA A 343 -15.40 -15.38 20.87
C ALA A 343 -16.30 -15.79 19.68
N GLU A 344 -17.56 -16.18 19.94
CA GLU A 344 -18.56 -16.47 18.91
C GLU A 344 -18.87 -15.22 18.06
N SER A 345 -19.09 -14.07 18.69
CA SER A 345 -19.34 -12.80 18.00
C SER A 345 -18.15 -12.38 17.12
N LEU A 346 -16.92 -12.57 17.60
CA LEU A 346 -15.71 -12.30 16.81
C LEU A 346 -15.59 -13.26 15.62
N TYR A 347 -15.95 -14.52 15.78
CA TYR A 347 -15.98 -15.50 14.69
C TYR A 347 -17.02 -15.10 13.62
N MET A 348 -18.25 -14.80 14.02
CA MET A 348 -19.29 -14.36 13.08
C MET A 348 -18.91 -13.05 12.37
N GLN A 349 -18.33 -12.10 13.10
CA GLN A 349 -17.79 -10.86 12.51
C GLN A 349 -16.76 -11.17 11.42
N SER A 350 -15.81 -12.07 11.69
CA SER A 350 -14.76 -12.42 10.73
C SER A 350 -15.30 -13.13 9.48
N LEU A 351 -16.35 -13.97 9.63
CA LEU A 351 -17.04 -14.60 8.49
C LEU A 351 -17.71 -13.57 7.59
N HIS A 352 -18.44 -12.62 8.19
CA HIS A 352 -19.07 -11.55 7.42
C HIS A 352 -18.05 -10.64 6.73
N GLN A 353 -16.94 -10.33 7.40
CA GLN A 353 -15.83 -9.57 6.80
C GLN A 353 -15.19 -10.33 5.62
N ALA A 354 -14.98 -11.63 5.75
CA ALA A 354 -14.43 -12.44 4.66
C ALA A 354 -15.39 -12.51 3.45
N ALA A 355 -16.69 -12.66 3.70
CA ALA A 355 -17.71 -12.62 2.65
C ALA A 355 -17.77 -11.26 1.95
N ALA A 356 -17.76 -10.16 2.72
CA ALA A 356 -17.74 -8.80 2.18
C ALA A 356 -16.48 -8.56 1.33
N THR A 357 -15.30 -8.99 1.81
CA THR A 357 -14.04 -8.88 1.06
C THR A 357 -14.11 -9.63 -0.27
N ALA A 358 -14.66 -10.84 -0.30
CA ALA A 358 -14.80 -11.61 -1.53
C ALA A 358 -15.78 -10.99 -2.53
N ILE A 359 -16.89 -10.43 -2.05
CA ILE A 359 -17.88 -9.72 -2.88
C ILE A 359 -17.25 -8.46 -3.50
N ASN A 360 -16.60 -7.65 -2.66
CA ASN A 360 -15.92 -6.42 -3.11
C ASN A 360 -14.81 -6.74 -4.11
N ALA A 361 -14.00 -7.77 -3.84
CA ALA A 361 -12.94 -8.21 -4.74
C ALA A 361 -13.44 -8.51 -6.16
N ARG A 362 -14.58 -9.20 -6.29
CA ARG A 362 -15.21 -9.47 -7.59
C ARG A 362 -15.65 -8.19 -8.30
N SER A 363 -16.27 -7.28 -7.57
CA SER A 363 -16.77 -6.01 -8.12
C SER A 363 -15.60 -5.12 -8.56
N GLU A 364 -14.62 -4.93 -7.70
CA GLU A 364 -13.42 -4.13 -7.97
C GLU A 364 -12.66 -4.60 -9.22
N VAL A 365 -12.50 -5.91 -9.38
CA VAL A 365 -11.80 -6.47 -10.54
C VAL A 365 -12.59 -6.25 -11.83
N ARG A 366 -13.93 -6.43 -11.81
CA ARG A 366 -14.77 -6.15 -12.99
C ARG A 366 -14.72 -4.68 -13.38
N GLU A 367 -14.82 -3.79 -12.38
CA GLU A 367 -14.74 -2.35 -12.60
C GLU A 367 -13.36 -1.96 -13.15
N ALA A 368 -12.28 -2.42 -12.54
CA ALA A 368 -10.91 -2.12 -12.98
C ALA A 368 -10.66 -2.64 -14.42
N TYR A 369 -11.16 -3.83 -14.75
CA TYR A 369 -11.03 -4.38 -16.10
C TYR A 369 -11.86 -3.59 -17.13
N GLY A 370 -13.09 -3.21 -16.77
CA GLY A 370 -13.92 -2.36 -17.62
C GLY A 370 -13.26 -1.01 -17.88
N ASN A 371 -12.73 -0.37 -16.84
CA ASN A 371 -12.01 0.90 -16.94
C ASN A 371 -10.73 0.78 -17.79
N TYR A 372 -9.98 -0.30 -17.62
CA TYR A 372 -8.78 -0.58 -18.42
C TYR A 372 -9.11 -0.72 -19.91
N ARG A 373 -10.17 -1.49 -20.26
CA ARG A 373 -10.60 -1.67 -21.65
C ARG A 373 -11.09 -0.37 -22.26
N ALA A 374 -11.96 0.35 -21.55
CA ALA A 374 -12.49 1.64 -22.02
C ALA A 374 -11.36 2.67 -22.22
N SER A 375 -10.43 2.79 -21.27
CA SER A 375 -9.30 3.72 -21.39
C SER A 375 -8.36 3.36 -22.54
N TYR A 376 -8.16 2.05 -22.81
CA TYR A 376 -7.42 1.60 -23.98
C TYR A 376 -8.09 2.04 -25.28
N ASP A 377 -9.39 1.79 -25.42
CA ASP A 377 -10.14 2.12 -26.65
C ASP A 377 -10.17 3.64 -26.88
N ILE A 378 -10.32 4.44 -25.81
CA ILE A 378 -10.25 5.90 -25.88
C ILE A 378 -8.86 6.38 -26.32
N ALA A 379 -7.80 5.87 -25.68
CA ALA A 379 -6.42 6.26 -26.02
C ALA A 379 -6.06 5.84 -27.45
N ARG A 380 -6.51 4.66 -27.90
CA ARG A 380 -6.33 4.18 -29.27
C ARG A 380 -7.05 5.07 -30.27
N HIS A 381 -8.30 5.45 -30.01
CA HIS A 381 -9.06 6.35 -30.86
C HIS A 381 -8.39 7.73 -31.01
N HIS A 382 -7.84 8.27 -29.92
CA HIS A 382 -7.03 9.49 -29.97
C HIS A 382 -5.77 9.31 -30.85
N ARG A 383 -5.03 8.19 -30.66
CA ARG A 383 -3.78 7.92 -31.39
C ARG A 383 -4.01 7.67 -32.88
N ASP A 384 -5.02 6.84 -33.23
CA ASP A 384 -5.18 6.31 -34.58
C ASP A 384 -6.09 7.17 -35.45
N GLU A 385 -7.03 7.91 -34.86
CA GLU A 385 -8.04 8.67 -35.60
C GLU A 385 -7.98 10.17 -35.33
N ILE A 386 -8.15 10.60 -34.07
CA ILE A 386 -8.36 12.03 -33.77
C ILE A 386 -7.10 12.85 -34.07
N VAL A 387 -5.94 12.44 -33.55
CA VAL A 387 -4.68 13.20 -33.71
C VAL A 387 -4.25 13.25 -35.20
N PRO A 388 -4.26 12.13 -35.96
CA PRO A 388 -3.96 12.17 -37.38
C PRO A 388 -4.96 13.02 -38.21
N LEU A 389 -6.25 12.93 -37.88
CA LEU A 389 -7.28 13.75 -38.54
C LEU A 389 -7.05 15.23 -38.32
N ARG A 390 -6.81 15.64 -37.06
CA ARG A 390 -6.51 17.04 -36.72
C ARG A 390 -5.26 17.57 -37.42
N LYS A 391 -4.22 16.74 -37.50
CA LYS A 391 -3.01 17.07 -38.25
C LYS A 391 -3.29 17.32 -39.72
N ARG A 392 -4.08 16.45 -40.39
CA ARG A 392 -4.46 16.62 -41.79
C ARG A 392 -5.32 17.88 -42.01
N ILE A 393 -6.27 18.15 -41.08
CA ILE A 393 -7.09 19.39 -41.16
C ILE A 393 -6.18 20.61 -41.07
N SER A 394 -5.21 20.63 -40.15
CA SER A 394 -4.29 21.75 -39.99
C SER A 394 -3.39 21.94 -41.21
N GLU A 395 -2.89 20.85 -41.80
CA GLU A 395 -2.11 20.89 -43.04
C GLU A 395 -2.94 21.45 -44.20
N GLU A 396 -4.20 21.03 -44.35
CA GLU A 396 -5.12 21.52 -45.39
C GLU A 396 -5.51 22.99 -45.16
N GLN A 397 -5.75 23.42 -43.93
CA GLN A 397 -6.03 24.81 -43.59
C GLN A 397 -4.83 25.72 -43.89
N LEU A 398 -3.60 25.25 -43.63
CA LEU A 398 -2.38 25.99 -43.98
C LEU A 398 -2.24 26.17 -45.50
N LEU A 399 -2.55 25.12 -46.31
CA LEU A 399 -2.54 25.20 -47.77
C LEU A 399 -3.58 26.19 -48.28
N ARG A 400 -4.79 26.18 -47.73
CA ARG A 400 -5.88 27.11 -48.09
C ARG A 400 -5.52 28.55 -47.70
N TYR A 401 -4.92 28.76 -46.56
CA TYR A 401 -4.44 30.05 -46.12
C TYR A 401 -3.37 30.60 -47.08
N ASN A 402 -2.39 29.77 -47.46
CA ASN A 402 -1.35 30.14 -48.43
C ASN A 402 -1.91 30.43 -49.79
N GLY A 403 -3.02 29.76 -50.19
CA GLY A 403 -3.79 30.03 -51.39
C GLY A 403 -4.76 31.22 -51.32
N MET A 404 -4.74 31.98 -50.18
CA MET A 404 -5.68 33.08 -49.90
C MET A 404 -7.17 32.69 -49.94
N LEU A 405 -7.49 31.40 -49.75
CA LEU A 405 -8.87 30.87 -49.77
C LEU A 405 -9.57 31.02 -48.43
N ILE A 406 -8.81 31.13 -47.34
CA ILE A 406 -9.31 31.32 -45.99
C ILE A 406 -8.58 32.47 -45.30
N GLY A 407 -9.24 33.03 -44.28
CA GLY A 407 -8.64 34.06 -43.44
C GLY A 407 -7.79 33.48 -42.33
N VAL A 408 -6.92 34.32 -41.75
CA VAL A 408 -6.06 33.95 -40.62
C VAL A 408 -6.88 33.46 -39.42
N PHE A 409 -8.15 33.88 -39.28
CA PHE A 409 -9.03 33.47 -38.18
C PHE A 409 -9.39 32.00 -38.23
N GLU A 410 -9.70 31.48 -39.42
CA GLU A 410 -10.02 30.05 -39.59
C GLU A 410 -8.80 29.21 -39.27
N LEU A 411 -7.61 29.65 -39.68
CA LEU A 411 -6.34 29.00 -39.34
C LEU A 411 -6.08 28.98 -37.81
N LEU A 412 -6.30 30.13 -37.15
CA LEU A 412 -6.10 30.26 -35.70
C LEU A 412 -7.16 29.48 -34.90
N ALA A 413 -8.41 29.41 -35.37
CA ALA A 413 -9.45 28.61 -34.76
C ALA A 413 -9.12 27.11 -34.84
N ASP A 414 -8.56 26.66 -35.98
CA ASP A 414 -8.10 25.29 -36.13
C ASP A 414 -6.92 24.96 -35.18
N ALA A 415 -5.93 25.87 -35.08
CA ALA A 415 -4.83 25.71 -34.17
C ALA A 415 -5.27 25.55 -32.71
N ARG A 416 -6.32 26.29 -32.26
CA ARG A 416 -6.92 26.13 -30.92
C ARG A 416 -7.57 24.74 -30.75
N SER A 417 -8.27 24.25 -31.78
CA SER A 417 -8.86 22.92 -31.78
C SER A 417 -7.81 21.81 -31.73
N GLN A 418 -6.69 21.99 -32.43
CA GLN A 418 -5.54 21.09 -32.38
C GLN A 418 -4.92 21.05 -30.97
N VAL A 419 -4.76 22.21 -30.31
CA VAL A 419 -4.28 22.29 -28.93
C VAL A 419 -5.11 21.44 -27.97
N ALA A 420 -6.44 21.58 -28.03
CA ALA A 420 -7.36 20.82 -27.21
C ALA A 420 -7.23 19.30 -27.48
N SER A 421 -7.09 18.91 -28.74
CA SER A 421 -6.97 17.51 -29.16
C SER A 421 -5.68 16.85 -28.67
N VAL A 422 -4.54 17.55 -28.72
CA VAL A 422 -3.24 17.05 -28.23
C VAL A 422 -3.29 16.87 -26.71
N ASN A 423 -3.80 17.86 -25.96
CA ASN A 423 -3.96 17.74 -24.52
C ASN A 423 -4.87 16.55 -24.14
N ALA A 424 -6.01 16.37 -24.82
CA ALA A 424 -6.90 15.24 -24.60
C ALA A 424 -6.20 13.90 -24.89
N SER A 425 -5.32 13.84 -25.89
CA SER A 425 -4.53 12.63 -26.20
C SER A 425 -3.51 12.28 -25.07
N ILE A 426 -2.83 13.29 -24.54
CA ILE A 426 -1.90 13.11 -23.40
C ILE A 426 -2.69 12.60 -22.18
N GLU A 427 -3.86 13.18 -21.92
CA GLU A 427 -4.72 12.76 -20.80
C GLU A 427 -5.27 11.36 -21.01
N ALA A 428 -5.71 10.99 -22.20
CA ALA A 428 -6.18 9.65 -22.51
C ALA A 428 -5.09 8.59 -22.33
N LEU A 429 -3.86 8.87 -22.76
CA LEU A 429 -2.72 7.97 -22.55
C LEU A 429 -2.36 7.82 -21.06
N ARG A 430 -2.39 8.92 -20.31
CA ARG A 430 -2.23 8.90 -18.85
C ARG A 430 -3.27 8.01 -18.19
N ASP A 431 -4.55 8.20 -18.55
CA ASP A 431 -5.67 7.48 -17.94
C ASP A 431 -5.61 5.98 -18.24
N PHE A 432 -5.16 5.60 -19.44
CA PHE A 432 -4.86 4.20 -19.77
C PHE A 432 -3.79 3.60 -18.83
N TRP A 433 -2.67 4.29 -18.63
CA TRP A 433 -1.61 3.76 -17.77
C TRP A 433 -2.00 3.71 -16.29
N LEU A 434 -2.84 4.65 -15.85
CA LEU A 434 -3.42 4.61 -14.50
C LEU A 434 -4.39 3.43 -14.34
N ALA A 435 -5.31 3.26 -15.29
CA ALA A 435 -6.27 2.14 -15.29
C ALA A 435 -5.57 0.78 -15.37
N LYS A 436 -4.45 0.69 -16.11
CA LYS A 436 -3.61 -0.51 -16.13
C LYS A 436 -3.00 -0.81 -14.76
N ALA A 437 -2.47 0.20 -14.08
CA ALA A 437 -1.89 0.03 -12.73
C ALA A 437 -2.97 -0.37 -11.70
N ASP A 438 -4.18 0.19 -11.82
CA ASP A 438 -5.32 -0.17 -10.97
C ASP A 438 -5.78 -1.61 -11.23
N LEU A 439 -5.84 -2.05 -12.48
CA LEU A 439 -6.15 -3.45 -12.82
C LEU A 439 -5.09 -4.42 -12.28
N ASP A 440 -3.81 -4.12 -12.52
CA ASP A 440 -2.70 -4.94 -12.01
C ASP A 440 -2.79 -5.10 -10.47
N MET A 441 -3.16 -4.02 -9.74
CA MET A 441 -3.37 -4.07 -8.30
C MET A 441 -4.64 -4.82 -7.91
N ALA A 442 -5.76 -4.63 -8.63
CA ALA A 442 -7.04 -5.29 -8.33
C ALA A 442 -6.97 -6.82 -8.43
N LEU A 443 -6.04 -7.36 -9.23
CA LEU A 443 -5.82 -8.80 -9.37
C LEU A 443 -5.12 -9.44 -8.18
N ILE A 444 -4.34 -8.67 -7.41
CA ILE A 444 -3.46 -9.19 -6.36
C ILE A 444 -3.82 -8.68 -4.96
N GLY A 445 -4.60 -7.60 -4.90
CA GLY A 445 -5.01 -6.98 -3.65
C GLY A 445 -6.08 -5.91 -3.83
N ARG A 446 -6.32 -5.14 -2.79
CA ARG A 446 -7.30 -4.07 -2.81
C ARG A 446 -6.81 -2.91 -3.67
N ALA A 447 -7.50 -2.63 -4.77
CA ALA A 447 -7.24 -1.44 -5.58
C ALA A 447 -7.76 -0.19 -4.87
N THR A 448 -6.98 0.89 -4.87
CA THR A 448 -7.46 2.24 -4.54
C THR A 448 -8.12 2.82 -5.80
N LEU A 449 -9.36 2.41 -6.09
CA LEU A 449 -10.10 3.00 -7.19
C LEU A 449 -10.37 4.47 -6.85
N PRO A 450 -10.07 5.42 -7.76
CA PRO A 450 -10.49 6.79 -7.58
C PRO A 450 -12.02 6.82 -7.56
N MET A 451 -12.62 7.45 -6.55
CA MET A 451 -14.04 7.78 -6.63
C MET A 451 -14.26 8.58 -7.92
N PRO A 452 -15.27 8.21 -8.74
CA PRO A 452 -15.59 9.01 -9.91
C PRO A 452 -15.77 10.45 -9.43
N ALA A 453 -14.98 11.38 -9.97
CA ALA A 453 -15.20 12.80 -9.75
C ALA A 453 -16.65 13.04 -10.18
N ALA A 454 -17.49 13.47 -9.25
CA ALA A 454 -18.84 13.88 -9.56
C ALA A 454 -18.70 14.84 -10.75
N ALA A 455 -19.25 14.44 -11.89
CA ALA A 455 -19.23 15.24 -13.10
C ALA A 455 -19.76 16.61 -12.69
N ALA A 456 -18.87 17.61 -12.68
CA ALA A 456 -19.31 18.99 -12.57
C ALA A 456 -20.19 19.20 -13.78
N VAL A 457 -21.50 19.11 -13.56
CA VAL A 457 -22.51 19.52 -14.51
C VAL A 457 -22.18 20.98 -14.77
N SER A 458 -21.49 21.23 -15.88
CA SER A 458 -21.40 22.56 -16.45
C SER A 458 -22.84 22.94 -16.81
N ALA A 459 -23.49 23.64 -15.89
CA ALA A 459 -24.70 24.39 -16.19
C ALA A 459 -24.30 25.47 -17.21
N GLY A 460 -24.18 25.05 -18.45
CA GLY A 460 -24.24 25.94 -19.59
C GLY A 460 -25.69 26.42 -19.65
N GLY A 461 -25.94 27.56 -19.01
CA GLY A 461 -27.18 28.28 -19.15
C GLY A 461 -27.36 28.66 -20.63
N GLU A 462 -28.27 27.96 -21.30
CA GLU A 462 -28.97 28.53 -22.44
C GLU A 462 -29.74 29.76 -21.93
N ALA A 463 -29.15 30.95 -22.16
CA ALA A 463 -29.93 32.18 -22.18
C ALA A 463 -30.77 32.17 -23.45
N GLY A 464 -32.03 31.79 -23.27
CA GLY A 464 -33.03 31.81 -24.32
C GLY A 464 -33.15 33.18 -24.95
N ALA A 465 -33.18 33.17 -26.25
CA ALA A 465 -33.70 34.23 -27.08
C ALA A 465 -35.20 34.43 -26.74
N GLY A 466 -35.57 35.65 -26.39
CA GLY A 466 -36.94 36.07 -26.23
C GLY A 466 -37.06 37.59 -26.38
N HIS A 467 -37.55 38.01 -27.53
CA HIS A 467 -38.01 39.34 -27.94
C HIS A 467 -36.96 40.37 -28.30
#